data_2dd1a3d3d23a56e3a5933e23aaca4476
#
_entry.id   2dd1a3d3d23a56e3a5933e23aaca4476
#
_cell.length_a   1.000
_cell.length_b   1.000
_cell.length_c   1.000
_cell.angle_alpha   90.00
_cell.angle_beta   90.00
_cell.angle_gamma   90.00
#
_symmetry.space_group_name_H-M   'P 1'
#
loop_
_entity.id
_entity.type
_entity.pdbx_description
1 polymer ?
#
loop_
_entity_poly.entity_id
_entity_poly.type
_entity_poly.pdbx_seq_one_letter_code
_entity_poly.pdbx_strand_id
1 'polypeptide(L)'
;MRSPTLPWLDDRENRPIATQIAARTARQIATGDIEPGALLREVDVAEEHGASRTPAREAMLQLETWGLVRLLPKKGAQVTTPTAREREELLSVRAMLEGHAVSRIAPDETRRTSLVEALAPVLTAQEAATDRPADFAVHDYAFHLTLASHDGNRVVEEVLRALGPRLFRLTHLAVLSPAADLPALHREHIELTDAVARGDVAGFREMIEGHLHTRHDAYSVVSE
;
A
#
# COMPACT_ATOMS: atom_id res chain seq x y z
N MET A 1 15.87 13.76 0.16
CA MET A 1 15.50 12.38 0.60
C MET A 1 14.80 11.70 -0.58
N ARG A 2 15.18 10.50 -0.99
CA ARG A 2 14.44 9.79 -2.04
C ARG A 2 13.16 9.26 -1.41
N SER A 3 12.00 9.54 -2.01
CA SER A 3 10.74 8.90 -1.61
C SER A 3 10.93 7.38 -1.55
N PRO A 4 10.34 6.69 -0.58
CA PRO A 4 10.44 5.24 -0.52
C PRO A 4 9.96 4.66 -1.85
N THR A 5 10.81 3.85 -2.46
CA THR A 5 10.49 3.22 -3.76
C THR A 5 9.47 2.15 -3.48
N LEU A 6 8.21 2.43 -3.79
CA LEU A 6 7.17 1.39 -3.75
C LEU A 6 7.50 0.38 -4.86
N PRO A 7 7.76 -0.90 -4.54
CA PRO A 7 8.34 -1.86 -5.50
C PRO A 7 7.50 -2.07 -6.77
N TRP A 8 6.21 -1.82 -6.70
CA TRP A 8 5.26 -1.92 -7.80
C TRP A 8 5.03 -0.59 -8.54
N LEU A 9 5.53 0.56 -7.99
CA LEU A 9 5.53 1.88 -8.64
C LEU A 9 6.83 2.14 -9.42
N ASP A 10 7.57 1.10 -9.77
CA ASP A 10 8.82 1.24 -10.52
C ASP A 10 8.54 1.54 -12.00
N ASP A 11 8.29 2.80 -12.31
CA ASP A 11 8.04 3.35 -13.64
C ASP A 11 9.32 3.90 -14.31
N ARG A 12 10.51 3.52 -13.78
CA ARG A 12 11.80 3.98 -14.31
C ARG A 12 11.95 3.60 -15.77
N GLU A 13 12.56 4.49 -16.57
CA GLU A 13 12.76 4.33 -18.02
C GLU A 13 13.51 3.07 -18.45
N ASN A 14 14.31 2.48 -17.55
CA ASN A 14 15.04 1.24 -17.83
C ASN A 14 14.20 -0.05 -17.67
N ARG A 15 12.92 0.06 -17.31
CA ARG A 15 11.99 -1.06 -17.22
C ARG A 15 11.26 -1.32 -18.54
N PRO A 16 10.76 -2.54 -18.78
CA PRO A 16 9.88 -2.81 -19.91
C PRO A 16 8.73 -1.81 -19.96
N ILE A 17 8.36 -1.33 -21.14
CA ILE A 17 7.31 -0.34 -21.32
C ILE A 17 5.96 -0.79 -20.71
N ALA A 18 5.63 -2.09 -20.79
CA ALA A 18 4.43 -2.64 -20.15
C ALA A 18 4.46 -2.46 -18.61
N THR A 19 5.62 -2.65 -17.98
CA THR A 19 5.79 -2.44 -16.54
C THR A 19 5.61 -0.98 -16.16
N GLN A 20 6.16 -0.06 -16.97
CA GLN A 20 5.99 1.38 -16.74
C GLN A 20 4.54 1.81 -16.88
N ILE A 21 3.83 1.34 -17.90
CA ILE A 21 2.39 1.59 -18.10
C ILE A 21 1.62 1.05 -16.89
N ALA A 22 1.84 -0.20 -16.50
CA ALA A 22 1.15 -0.81 -15.37
C ALA A 22 1.38 -0.01 -14.06
N ALA A 23 2.62 0.42 -13.78
CA ALA A 23 2.95 1.19 -12.59
C ALA A 23 2.27 2.57 -12.57
N ARG A 24 2.26 3.29 -13.71
CA ARG A 24 1.61 4.61 -13.82
C ARG A 24 0.10 4.50 -13.69
N THR A 25 -0.53 3.55 -14.41
CA THR A 25 -1.98 3.31 -14.33
C THR A 25 -2.38 2.82 -12.93
N ALA A 26 -1.58 1.96 -12.28
CA ALA A 26 -1.83 1.54 -10.91
C ALA A 26 -1.79 2.72 -9.93
N ARG A 27 -0.88 3.68 -10.12
CA ARG A 27 -0.83 4.90 -9.33
C ARG A 27 -2.10 5.72 -9.53
N GLN A 28 -2.52 5.98 -10.76
CA GLN A 28 -3.74 6.74 -11.07
C GLN A 28 -5.00 6.10 -10.46
N ILE A 29 -5.10 4.77 -10.49
CA ILE A 29 -6.19 4.04 -9.83
C ILE A 29 -6.11 4.17 -8.31
N ALA A 30 -4.92 4.05 -7.74
CA ALA A 30 -4.74 4.10 -6.29
C ALA A 30 -4.97 5.50 -5.71
N THR A 31 -4.61 6.56 -6.44
CA THR A 31 -4.85 7.96 -6.06
C THR A 31 -6.25 8.48 -6.40
N GLY A 32 -7.04 7.69 -7.14
CA GLY A 32 -8.39 8.08 -7.53
C GLY A 32 -8.48 8.94 -8.80
N ASP A 33 -7.36 9.20 -9.48
CA ASP A 33 -7.35 9.90 -10.78
C ASP A 33 -8.12 9.09 -11.84
N ILE A 34 -8.13 7.76 -11.69
CA ILE A 34 -9.00 6.84 -12.43
C ILE A 34 -9.99 6.23 -11.43
N GLU A 35 -11.27 6.57 -11.58
CA GLU A 35 -12.33 6.20 -10.66
C GLU A 35 -12.65 4.69 -10.67
N PRO A 36 -13.16 4.15 -9.54
CA PRO A 36 -13.75 2.82 -9.50
C PRO A 36 -14.85 2.65 -10.57
N GLY A 37 -14.86 1.50 -11.24
CA GLY A 37 -15.83 1.22 -12.31
C GLY A 37 -15.46 1.80 -13.68
N ALA A 38 -14.46 2.66 -13.78
CA ALA A 38 -13.98 3.20 -15.06
C ALA A 38 -13.55 2.08 -16.00
N LEU A 39 -13.79 2.25 -17.28
CA LEU A 39 -13.43 1.31 -18.33
C LEU A 39 -12.15 1.77 -19.03
N LEU A 40 -11.10 0.98 -18.93
CA LEU A 40 -9.81 1.19 -19.62
C LEU A 40 -9.81 0.37 -20.91
N ARG A 41 -9.67 1.04 -22.07
CA ARG A 41 -9.50 0.33 -23.36
C ARG A 41 -8.01 0.28 -23.72
N GLU A 42 -7.57 -0.85 -24.29
CA GLU A 42 -6.16 -1.02 -24.71
C GLU A 42 -5.67 0.12 -25.61
N VAL A 43 -6.56 0.67 -26.45
CA VAL A 43 -6.22 1.78 -27.36
C VAL A 43 -5.94 3.05 -26.60
N ASP A 44 -6.82 3.40 -25.65
CA ASP A 44 -6.69 4.66 -24.88
C ASP A 44 -5.44 4.62 -24.00
N VAL A 45 -5.18 3.47 -23.34
CA VAL A 45 -3.96 3.28 -22.54
C VAL A 45 -2.70 3.33 -23.41
N ALA A 46 -2.73 2.75 -24.62
CA ALA A 46 -1.62 2.81 -25.54
C ALA A 46 -1.33 4.25 -26.00
N GLU A 47 -2.38 5.01 -26.35
CA GLU A 47 -2.26 6.41 -26.79
C GLU A 47 -1.74 7.31 -25.65
N GLU A 48 -2.26 7.18 -24.43
CA GLU A 48 -1.85 7.97 -23.28
C GLU A 48 -0.34 7.81 -22.97
N HIS A 49 0.18 6.58 -23.19
CA HIS A 49 1.59 6.27 -22.90
C HIS A 49 2.51 6.28 -24.12
N GLY A 50 2.03 6.70 -25.30
CA GLY A 50 2.81 6.70 -26.52
C GLY A 50 3.34 5.33 -26.92
N ALA A 51 2.55 4.27 -26.65
CA ALA A 51 2.94 2.87 -26.84
C ALA A 51 2.06 2.16 -27.88
N SER A 52 2.45 0.95 -28.27
CA SER A 52 1.58 0.08 -29.05
C SER A 52 0.59 -0.70 -28.16
N ARG A 53 -0.40 -1.34 -28.78
CA ARG A 53 -1.42 -2.14 -28.04
C ARG A 53 -0.84 -3.32 -27.27
N THR A 54 0.25 -3.93 -27.75
CA THR A 54 0.86 -5.09 -27.08
C THR A 54 1.30 -4.79 -25.65
N PRO A 55 2.20 -3.80 -25.40
CA PRO A 55 2.57 -3.45 -24.03
C PRO A 55 1.39 -2.91 -23.20
N ALA A 56 0.41 -2.22 -23.81
CA ALA A 56 -0.79 -1.80 -23.07
C ALA A 56 -1.62 -2.99 -22.58
N ARG A 57 -1.78 -4.03 -23.43
CA ARG A 57 -2.45 -5.27 -23.03
C ARG A 57 -1.69 -6.03 -21.93
N GLU A 58 -0.36 -6.12 -22.03
CA GLU A 58 0.47 -6.74 -20.99
C GLU A 58 0.36 -5.97 -19.67
N ALA A 59 0.31 -4.64 -19.72
CA ALA A 59 0.08 -3.80 -18.54
C ALA A 59 -1.30 -4.07 -17.91
N MET A 60 -2.36 -4.23 -18.72
CA MET A 60 -3.69 -4.56 -18.21
C MET A 60 -3.73 -5.94 -17.55
N LEU A 61 -3.04 -6.95 -18.09
CA LEU A 61 -2.88 -8.26 -17.45
C LEU A 61 -2.17 -8.14 -16.10
N GLN A 62 -1.15 -7.29 -16.02
CA GLN A 62 -0.44 -7.02 -14.77
C GLN A 62 -1.36 -6.32 -13.74
N LEU A 63 -2.15 -5.34 -14.17
CA LEU A 63 -3.14 -4.66 -13.32
C LEU A 63 -4.22 -5.62 -12.80
N GLU A 64 -4.64 -6.59 -13.63
CA GLU A 64 -5.56 -7.66 -13.20
C GLU A 64 -4.90 -8.58 -12.17
N THR A 65 -3.64 -8.98 -12.38
CA THR A 65 -2.86 -9.76 -11.41
C THR A 65 -2.75 -9.02 -10.07
N TRP A 66 -2.64 -7.71 -10.08
CA TRP A 66 -2.64 -6.87 -8.88
C TRP A 66 -4.04 -6.62 -8.29
N GLY A 67 -5.10 -7.12 -8.94
CA GLY A 67 -6.48 -6.95 -8.49
C GLY A 67 -7.03 -5.53 -8.58
N LEU A 68 -6.38 -4.65 -9.35
CA LEU A 68 -6.83 -3.26 -9.56
C LEU A 68 -7.88 -3.14 -10.65
N VAL A 69 -7.89 -4.08 -11.60
CA VAL A 69 -8.87 -4.14 -12.67
C VAL A 69 -9.39 -5.58 -12.86
N ARG A 70 -10.48 -5.71 -13.58
CA ARG A 70 -11.00 -6.98 -14.11
C ARG A 70 -11.12 -6.88 -15.62
N LEU A 71 -10.51 -7.81 -16.34
CA LEU A 71 -10.60 -7.85 -17.79
C LEU A 71 -12.01 -8.22 -18.23
N LEU A 72 -12.53 -7.48 -19.20
CA LEU A 72 -13.83 -7.72 -19.84
C LEU A 72 -13.62 -8.14 -21.29
N PRO A 73 -14.10 -9.33 -21.71
CA PRO A 73 -13.92 -9.79 -23.09
C PRO A 73 -14.35 -8.73 -24.12
N LYS A 74 -13.45 -8.39 -25.04
CA LYS A 74 -13.65 -7.41 -26.13
C LYS A 74 -13.98 -5.97 -25.69
N LYS A 75 -13.95 -5.66 -24.39
CA LYS A 75 -14.28 -4.32 -23.86
C LYS A 75 -13.10 -3.60 -23.21
N GLY A 76 -12.02 -4.31 -22.84
CA GLY A 76 -10.90 -3.77 -22.09
C GLY A 76 -10.89 -4.23 -20.64
N ALA A 77 -10.53 -3.37 -19.71
CA ALA A 77 -10.45 -3.66 -18.29
C ALA A 77 -11.32 -2.68 -17.48
N GLN A 78 -12.04 -3.15 -16.49
CA GLN A 78 -12.81 -2.32 -15.57
C GLN A 78 -12.09 -2.19 -14.25
N VAL A 79 -11.92 -0.96 -13.75
CA VAL A 79 -11.33 -0.67 -12.45
C VAL A 79 -12.20 -1.26 -11.35
N THR A 80 -11.59 -2.03 -10.44
CA THR A 80 -12.30 -2.67 -9.33
C THR A 80 -12.75 -1.64 -8.28
N THR A 81 -13.85 -1.97 -7.57
CA THR A 81 -14.27 -1.26 -6.36
C THR A 81 -14.04 -2.19 -5.18
N PRO A 82 -13.14 -1.84 -4.21
CA PRO A 82 -12.93 -2.68 -3.05
C PRO A 82 -14.22 -2.79 -2.21
N THR A 83 -14.72 -4.00 -2.01
CA THR A 83 -15.84 -4.24 -1.09
C THR A 83 -15.40 -4.11 0.36
N ALA A 84 -16.34 -3.90 1.30
CA ALA A 84 -16.03 -3.88 2.73
C ALA A 84 -15.34 -5.17 3.17
N ARG A 85 -15.84 -6.32 2.73
CA ARG A 85 -15.26 -7.62 3.01
C ARG A 85 -13.83 -7.76 2.48
N GLU A 86 -13.57 -7.36 1.23
CA GLU A 86 -12.22 -7.42 0.64
C GLU A 86 -11.23 -6.53 1.39
N ARG A 87 -11.69 -5.36 1.83
CA ARG A 87 -10.87 -4.46 2.66
C ARG A 87 -10.48 -5.13 3.97
N GLU A 88 -11.45 -5.69 4.69
CA GLU A 88 -11.22 -6.41 5.94
C GLU A 88 -10.23 -7.57 5.76
N GLU A 89 -10.44 -8.41 4.72
CA GLU A 89 -9.56 -9.53 4.41
C GLU A 89 -8.12 -9.08 4.09
N LEU A 90 -7.93 -7.98 3.33
CA LEU A 90 -6.60 -7.44 3.01
C LEU A 90 -5.87 -6.89 4.24
N LEU A 91 -6.58 -6.19 5.12
CA LEU A 91 -5.97 -5.62 6.31
C LEU A 91 -5.68 -6.67 7.38
N SER A 92 -6.52 -7.70 7.49
CA SER A 92 -6.23 -8.87 8.32
C SER A 92 -4.95 -9.58 7.88
N VAL A 93 -4.76 -9.79 6.56
CA VAL A 93 -3.51 -10.34 6.04
C VAL A 93 -2.33 -9.42 6.34
N ARG A 94 -2.47 -8.10 6.20
CA ARG A 94 -1.44 -7.11 6.53
C ARG A 94 -1.05 -7.19 8.00
N ALA A 95 -2.02 -7.15 8.94
CA ALA A 95 -1.77 -7.28 10.37
C ALA A 95 -1.02 -8.59 10.71
N MET A 96 -1.43 -9.69 10.09
CA MET A 96 -0.78 -11.00 10.26
C MET A 96 0.69 -10.98 9.81
N LEU A 97 1.00 -10.38 8.65
CA LEU A 97 2.37 -10.32 8.13
C LEU A 97 3.26 -9.42 9.01
N GLU A 98 2.76 -8.27 9.42
CA GLU A 98 3.48 -7.34 10.30
C GLU A 98 3.70 -7.94 11.68
N GLY A 99 2.67 -8.52 12.31
CA GLY A 99 2.78 -9.21 13.59
C GLY A 99 3.71 -10.42 13.54
N HIS A 100 3.74 -11.15 12.42
CA HIS A 100 4.69 -12.25 12.20
C HIS A 100 6.13 -11.71 12.14
N ALA A 101 6.41 -10.70 11.32
CA ALA A 101 7.75 -10.12 11.19
C ALA A 101 8.26 -9.60 12.54
N VAL A 102 7.45 -8.85 13.28
CA VAL A 102 7.81 -8.36 14.62
C VAL A 102 8.08 -9.50 15.59
N SER A 103 7.28 -10.58 15.58
CA SER A 103 7.51 -11.76 16.44
C SER A 103 8.84 -12.47 16.14
N ARG A 104 9.29 -12.45 14.90
CA ARG A 104 10.58 -13.02 14.48
C ARG A 104 11.78 -12.17 14.89
N ILE A 105 11.58 -10.86 15.00
CA ILE A 105 12.61 -9.88 15.32
C ILE A 105 12.72 -9.69 16.85
N ALA A 106 11.60 -9.75 17.58
CA ALA A 106 11.49 -9.41 18.99
C ALA A 106 12.52 -10.07 19.93
N PRO A 107 12.93 -11.36 19.76
CA PRO A 107 13.92 -11.98 20.64
C PRO A 107 15.33 -11.39 20.54
N ASP A 108 15.66 -10.70 19.45
CA ASP A 108 16.99 -10.20 19.13
C ASP A 108 17.02 -8.66 19.21
N GLU A 109 17.73 -8.12 20.20
CA GLU A 109 17.85 -6.68 20.43
C GLU A 109 18.48 -5.96 19.24
N THR A 110 19.50 -6.54 18.61
CA THR A 110 20.15 -5.93 17.43
C THR A 110 19.18 -5.80 16.27
N ARG A 111 18.34 -6.81 16.04
CA ARG A 111 17.31 -6.79 15.00
C ARG A 111 16.21 -5.79 15.32
N ARG A 112 15.79 -5.66 16.60
CA ARG A 112 14.82 -4.64 17.02
C ARG A 112 15.38 -3.23 16.76
N THR A 113 16.62 -2.97 17.18
CA THR A 113 17.30 -1.69 16.95
C THR A 113 17.38 -1.38 15.45
N SER A 114 17.77 -2.34 14.63
CA SER A 114 17.83 -2.18 13.17
C SER A 114 16.48 -1.84 12.54
N LEU A 115 15.37 -2.44 13.02
CA LEU A 115 14.03 -2.10 12.55
C LEU A 115 13.63 -0.69 12.98
N VAL A 116 13.86 -0.31 14.24
CA VAL A 116 13.58 1.05 14.74
C VAL A 116 14.36 2.11 13.96
N GLU A 117 15.64 1.86 13.67
CA GLU A 117 16.47 2.74 12.84
C GLU A 117 15.93 2.86 11.40
N ALA A 118 15.41 1.77 10.83
CA ALA A 118 14.80 1.78 9.50
C ALA A 118 13.46 2.54 9.47
N LEU A 119 12.69 2.53 10.57
CA LEU A 119 11.41 3.25 10.70
C LEU A 119 11.59 4.74 10.97
N ALA A 120 12.66 5.15 11.65
CA ALA A 120 12.88 6.54 12.06
C ALA A 120 12.79 7.56 10.90
N PRO A 121 13.45 7.39 9.74
CA PRO A 121 13.32 8.33 8.63
C PRO A 121 11.91 8.35 8.02
N VAL A 122 11.17 7.24 8.09
CA VAL A 122 9.79 7.15 7.59
C VAL A 122 8.86 7.94 8.51
N LEU A 123 8.99 7.80 9.83
CA LEU A 123 8.23 8.55 10.83
C LEU A 123 8.50 10.06 10.73
N THR A 124 9.77 10.47 10.57
CA THR A 124 10.13 11.88 10.35
C THR A 124 9.47 12.46 9.09
N ALA A 125 9.46 11.68 7.99
CA ALA A 125 8.84 12.11 6.75
C ALA A 125 7.30 12.16 6.85
N GLN A 126 6.71 11.23 7.61
CA GLN A 126 5.28 11.19 7.88
C GLN A 126 4.83 12.39 8.73
N GLU A 127 5.59 12.74 9.80
CA GLU A 127 5.35 13.93 10.62
C GLU A 127 5.33 15.20 9.76
N ALA A 128 6.34 15.35 8.90
CA ALA A 128 6.44 16.49 7.98
C ALA A 128 5.34 16.53 6.91
N ALA A 129 4.52 15.50 6.77
CA ALA A 129 3.45 15.37 5.79
C ALA A 129 2.04 15.41 6.40
N THR A 130 1.88 15.72 7.68
CA THR A 130 0.59 15.73 8.38
C THR A 130 -0.43 16.76 7.85
N ASP A 131 0.05 17.76 7.12
CA ASP A 131 -0.77 18.76 6.40
C ASP A 131 -0.94 18.44 4.90
N ARG A 132 -0.34 17.33 4.41
CA ARG A 132 -0.35 16.89 3.00
C ARG A 132 -0.77 15.43 2.89
N PRO A 133 -2.08 15.14 2.91
CA PRO A 133 -2.60 13.77 3.02
C PRO A 133 -2.07 12.80 1.96
N ALA A 134 -1.89 13.22 0.72
CA ALA A 134 -1.35 12.37 -0.34
C ALA A 134 0.11 11.94 -0.07
N ASP A 135 0.96 12.84 0.42
CA ASP A 135 2.33 12.53 0.83
C ASP A 135 2.34 11.65 2.09
N PHE A 136 1.47 11.96 3.06
CA PHE A 136 1.30 11.15 4.26
C PHE A 136 0.96 9.69 3.91
N ALA A 137 0.03 9.45 2.97
CA ALA A 137 -0.35 8.11 2.56
C ALA A 137 0.83 7.29 2.00
N VAL A 138 1.77 7.93 1.29
CA VAL A 138 2.99 7.27 0.81
C VAL A 138 3.88 6.83 1.97
N HIS A 139 4.04 7.69 2.97
CA HIS A 139 4.88 7.38 4.14
C HIS A 139 4.19 6.38 5.08
N ASP A 140 2.86 6.45 5.22
CA ASP A 140 2.07 5.47 5.95
C ASP A 140 2.24 4.06 5.37
N TYR A 141 2.05 3.92 4.07
CA TYR A 141 2.28 2.64 3.40
C TYR A 141 3.73 2.16 3.54
N ALA A 142 4.71 3.07 3.44
CA ALA A 142 6.13 2.75 3.61
C ALA A 142 6.45 2.26 5.04
N PHE A 143 5.82 2.82 6.07
CA PHE A 143 5.95 2.38 7.46
C PHE A 143 5.57 0.91 7.61
N HIS A 144 4.38 0.54 7.18
CA HIS A 144 3.88 -0.82 7.26
C HIS A 144 4.65 -1.81 6.38
N LEU A 145 5.06 -1.38 5.18
CA LEU A 145 5.90 -2.20 4.30
C LEU A 145 7.26 -2.50 4.98
N THR A 146 7.85 -1.51 5.64
CA THR A 146 9.11 -1.67 6.39
C THR A 146 8.93 -2.68 7.52
N LEU A 147 7.88 -2.57 8.32
CA LEU A 147 7.55 -3.54 9.38
C LEU A 147 7.48 -4.97 8.83
N ALA A 148 6.66 -5.18 7.81
CA ALA A 148 6.38 -6.52 7.29
C ALA A 148 7.57 -7.16 6.55
N SER A 149 8.47 -6.37 5.94
CA SER A 149 9.59 -6.88 5.14
C SER A 149 10.92 -6.97 5.89
N HIS A 150 11.06 -6.35 7.06
CA HIS A 150 12.35 -6.26 7.78
C HIS A 150 12.91 -7.61 8.25
N ASP A 151 12.07 -8.62 8.43
CA ASP A 151 12.51 -10.00 8.75
C ASP A 151 13.34 -10.64 7.63
N GLY A 152 13.28 -10.12 6.39
CA GLY A 152 14.01 -10.63 5.23
C GLY A 152 13.42 -11.92 4.66
N ASN A 153 12.16 -12.22 4.94
CA ASN A 153 11.45 -13.35 4.37
C ASN A 153 11.04 -13.06 2.93
N ARG A 154 11.73 -13.67 1.96
CA ARG A 154 11.51 -13.46 0.52
C ARG A 154 10.09 -13.77 0.07
N VAL A 155 9.45 -14.80 0.65
CA VAL A 155 8.07 -15.16 0.31
C VAL A 155 7.10 -14.06 0.79
N VAL A 156 7.32 -13.50 1.98
CA VAL A 156 6.56 -12.35 2.48
C VAL A 156 6.73 -11.15 1.54
N GLU A 157 7.96 -10.87 1.09
CA GLU A 157 8.21 -9.78 0.13
C GLU A 157 7.48 -10.01 -1.21
N GLU A 158 7.39 -11.25 -1.71
CA GLU A 158 6.63 -11.59 -2.91
C GLU A 158 5.12 -11.36 -2.71
N VAL A 159 4.58 -11.77 -1.56
CA VAL A 159 3.17 -11.52 -1.20
C VAL A 159 2.89 -10.02 -1.10
N LEU A 160 3.74 -9.27 -0.41
CA LEU A 160 3.60 -7.81 -0.27
C LEU A 160 3.70 -7.09 -1.63
N ARG A 161 4.53 -7.59 -2.55
CA ARG A 161 4.62 -7.04 -3.90
C ARG A 161 3.33 -7.28 -4.70
N ALA A 162 2.71 -8.44 -4.54
CA ALA A 162 1.46 -8.78 -5.20
C ALA A 162 0.25 -8.02 -4.61
N LEU A 163 0.20 -7.86 -3.29
CA LEU A 163 -0.88 -7.15 -2.59
C LEU A 163 -0.68 -5.63 -2.55
N GLY A 164 0.54 -5.16 -2.73
CA GLY A 164 0.97 -3.78 -2.54
C GLY A 164 0.07 -2.72 -3.20
N PRO A 165 -0.30 -2.86 -4.48
CA PRO A 165 -1.17 -1.88 -5.14
C PRO A 165 -2.54 -1.74 -4.46
N ARG A 166 -3.15 -2.85 -4.03
CA ARG A 166 -4.43 -2.83 -3.29
C ARG A 166 -4.28 -2.25 -1.90
N LEU A 167 -3.25 -2.66 -1.16
CA LEU A 167 -2.96 -2.13 0.18
C LEU A 167 -2.69 -0.63 0.15
N PHE A 168 -1.87 -0.15 -0.80
CA PHE A 168 -1.63 1.28 -0.98
C PHE A 168 -2.91 2.05 -1.30
N ARG A 169 -3.75 1.51 -2.20
CA ARG A 169 -5.06 2.10 -2.50
C ARG A 169 -5.93 2.25 -1.25
N LEU A 170 -5.98 1.22 -0.39
CA LEU A 170 -6.73 1.28 0.86
C LEU A 170 -6.15 2.33 1.81
N THR A 171 -4.81 2.37 1.98
CA THR A 171 -4.13 3.40 2.75
C THR A 171 -4.44 4.81 2.24
N HIS A 172 -4.33 5.01 0.92
CA HIS A 172 -4.59 6.31 0.30
C HIS A 172 -6.03 6.77 0.55
N LEU A 173 -7.00 5.91 0.31
CA LEU A 173 -8.40 6.19 0.59
C LEU A 173 -8.64 6.52 2.08
N ALA A 174 -8.02 5.78 3.03
CA ALA A 174 -8.15 6.01 4.47
C ALA A 174 -7.63 7.38 4.88
N VAL A 175 -6.43 7.70 4.43
CA VAL A 175 -5.71 8.93 4.77
C VAL A 175 -6.39 10.17 4.17
N LEU A 176 -7.00 10.06 2.99
CA LEU A 176 -7.72 11.15 2.34
C LEU A 176 -9.16 11.30 2.81
N SER A 177 -9.65 10.42 3.67
CA SER A 177 -10.98 10.56 4.26
C SER A 177 -11.08 11.87 5.07
N PRO A 178 -12.18 12.62 4.96
CA PRO A 178 -12.40 13.81 5.80
C PRO A 178 -12.40 13.52 7.31
N ALA A 179 -12.60 12.28 7.71
CA ALA A 179 -12.56 11.83 9.10
C ALA A 179 -11.16 11.44 9.58
N ALA A 180 -10.12 11.48 8.72
CA ALA A 180 -8.76 11.08 9.09
C ALA A 180 -8.10 12.12 10.00
N ASP A 181 -7.60 11.68 11.16
CA ASP A 181 -6.73 12.47 12.05
C ASP A 181 -5.27 12.04 11.81
N LEU A 182 -4.58 12.72 10.88
CA LEU A 182 -3.21 12.36 10.49
C LEU A 182 -2.21 12.49 11.65
N PRO A 183 -2.27 13.52 12.51
CA PRO A 183 -1.48 13.57 13.74
C PRO A 183 -1.74 12.39 14.68
N ALA A 184 -2.98 11.92 14.82
CA ALA A 184 -3.28 10.74 15.63
C ALA A 184 -2.68 9.48 15.00
N LEU A 185 -2.83 9.29 13.69
CA LEU A 185 -2.23 8.17 12.96
C LEU A 185 -0.71 8.12 13.11
N HIS A 186 -0.05 9.28 13.06
CA HIS A 186 1.39 9.37 13.29
C HIS A 186 1.77 8.95 14.72
N ARG A 187 1.01 9.37 15.74
CA ARG A 187 1.23 8.93 17.14
C ARG A 187 1.09 7.42 17.31
N GLU A 188 0.08 6.82 16.67
CA GLU A 188 -0.10 5.36 16.69
C GLU A 188 1.11 4.62 16.09
N HIS A 189 1.73 5.15 15.04
CA HIS A 189 2.96 4.58 14.46
C HIS A 189 4.16 4.69 15.40
N ILE A 190 4.27 5.78 16.16
CA ILE A 190 5.29 5.91 17.21
C ILE A 190 5.06 4.84 18.29
N GLU A 191 3.83 4.65 18.77
CA GLU A 191 3.49 3.65 19.78
C GLU A 191 3.78 2.21 19.30
N LEU A 192 3.48 1.89 18.05
CA LEU A 192 3.85 0.62 17.40
C LEU A 192 5.38 0.44 17.37
N THR A 193 6.12 1.50 17.03
CA THR A 193 7.60 1.46 17.01
C THR A 193 8.17 1.26 18.40
N ASP A 194 7.59 1.88 19.42
CA ASP A 194 7.98 1.70 20.82
C ASP A 194 7.73 0.28 21.31
N ALA A 195 6.64 -0.35 20.88
CA ALA A 195 6.39 -1.77 21.18
C ALA A 195 7.44 -2.68 20.55
N VAL A 196 7.86 -2.40 19.30
CA VAL A 196 8.98 -3.11 18.65
C VAL A 196 10.26 -2.94 19.47
N ALA A 197 10.59 -1.71 19.88
CA ALA A 197 11.82 -1.43 20.66
C ALA A 197 11.85 -2.24 21.96
N ARG A 198 10.73 -2.34 22.65
CA ARG A 198 10.58 -3.13 23.88
C ARG A 198 10.50 -4.65 23.67
N GLY A 199 10.35 -5.11 22.42
CA GLY A 199 10.09 -6.53 22.12
C GLY A 199 8.71 -7.02 22.56
N ASP A 200 7.76 -6.11 22.73
CA ASP A 200 6.39 -6.39 23.16
C ASP A 200 5.54 -6.86 21.98
N VAL A 201 5.64 -8.14 21.66
CA VAL A 201 4.89 -8.77 20.56
C VAL A 201 3.38 -8.78 20.80
N ALA A 202 2.96 -8.97 22.04
CA ALA A 202 1.52 -9.05 22.35
C ALA A 202 0.86 -7.67 22.22
N GLY A 203 1.46 -6.64 22.81
CA GLY A 203 1.00 -5.26 22.69
C GLY A 203 1.06 -4.77 21.25
N PHE A 204 2.10 -5.11 20.50
CA PHE A 204 2.18 -4.76 19.07
C PHE A 204 1.00 -5.34 18.27
N ARG A 205 0.68 -6.64 18.48
CA ARG A 205 -0.42 -7.28 17.74
C ARG A 205 -1.78 -6.65 18.06
N GLU A 206 -2.06 -6.38 19.32
CA GLU A 206 -3.30 -5.70 19.72
C GLU A 206 -3.39 -4.30 19.09
N MET A 207 -2.30 -3.52 19.15
CA MET A 207 -2.26 -2.17 18.60
C MET A 207 -2.39 -2.17 17.07
N ILE A 208 -1.71 -3.07 16.34
CA ILE A 208 -1.78 -3.09 14.87
C ILE A 208 -3.17 -3.52 14.37
N GLU A 209 -3.82 -4.46 15.05
CA GLU A 209 -5.20 -4.83 14.74
C GLU A 209 -6.15 -3.65 14.96
N GLY A 210 -6.08 -2.97 16.12
CA GLY A 210 -6.87 -1.78 16.39
C GLY A 210 -6.61 -0.66 15.39
N HIS A 211 -5.35 -0.35 15.13
CA HIS A 211 -4.90 0.66 14.17
C HIS A 211 -5.46 0.45 12.75
N LEU A 212 -5.46 -0.79 12.28
CA LEU A 212 -5.98 -1.12 10.95
C LEU A 212 -7.51 -1.17 10.91
N HIS A 213 -8.21 -1.59 11.98
CA HIS A 213 -9.68 -1.68 12.04
C HIS A 213 -10.35 -0.31 12.21
N THR A 214 -9.85 0.55 13.07
CA THR A 214 -10.45 1.89 13.33
C THR A 214 -10.54 2.73 12.06
N ARG A 215 -9.68 2.50 11.08
CA ARG A 215 -9.73 3.13 9.77
C ARG A 215 -10.86 2.64 8.88
N HIS A 216 -11.41 1.44 9.14
CA HIS A 216 -12.49 0.87 8.33
C HIS A 216 -13.84 1.51 8.56
N ASP A 217 -14.14 1.88 9.80
CA ASP A 217 -15.43 2.50 10.14
C ASP A 217 -15.59 3.87 9.47
N ALA A 218 -14.49 4.58 9.21
CA ALA A 218 -14.50 5.83 8.45
C ALA A 218 -14.95 5.68 6.98
N TYR A 219 -14.89 4.46 6.40
CA TYR A 219 -15.34 4.20 5.02
C TYR A 219 -16.80 3.82 4.91
N SER A 220 -17.44 3.40 5.99
CA SER A 220 -18.85 2.98 5.97
C SER A 220 -19.80 4.15 5.69
N VAL A 221 -19.32 5.37 5.81
CA VAL A 221 -20.10 6.61 5.65
C VAL A 221 -20.18 7.11 4.19
N VAL A 222 -19.41 6.55 3.26
CA VAL A 222 -19.31 7.04 1.86
C VAL A 222 -20.05 6.14 0.85
N SER A 223 -20.72 5.09 1.31
CA SER A 223 -21.37 4.08 0.43
C SER A 223 -22.87 3.96 0.70
N GLU A 224 -23.60 5.08 0.85
CA GLU A 224 -25.06 5.16 0.66
C GLU A 224 -25.40 6.08 -0.50
#